data_12f60ff66c7e28d4d81389b16ed076b8
#
_entry.id   12f60ff66c7e28d4d81389b16ed076b8
#
_cell.length_a   1.000
_cell.length_b   1.000
_cell.length_c   1.000
_cell.angle_alpha   90.00
_cell.angle_beta   90.00
_cell.angle_gamma   90.00
#
_symmetry.space_group_name_H-M   'P 1'
#
loop_
_entity.id
_entity.type
_entity.pdbx_description
1 polymer ?
#
loop_
_entity_poly.entity_id
_entity_poly.type
_entity_poly.pdbx_seq_one_letter_code
_entity_poly.pdbx_strand_id
1 'polypeptide(L)'
;MVYKIFISTCLSFFIIGCASSSIENQSIPQTVESSLVPENDNNATVEEVRIQEVYWKLIGVMGKAVVENVNEREAYIILKLEDNRLQGFAGCNLLMGSYALEKGNKIAFFKVASTMMACPRLNDESAFLKVLNEADNYIIKEGVLMLHKGTMAPLASFEAVYMH
;
A
#
# COMPACT_ATOMS: atom_id res chain seq x y z
N MET A 1 -17.79 -34.51 -35.89
CA MET A 1 -16.49 -35.21 -35.85
C MET A 1 -16.14 -35.43 -34.41
N VAL A 2 -16.09 -36.68 -34.04
CA VAL A 2 -15.93 -37.24 -32.73
C VAL A 2 -14.42 -37.43 -32.47
N TYR A 3 -13.88 -37.00 -31.32
CA TYR A 3 -12.57 -37.49 -30.82
C TYR A 3 -12.53 -37.34 -29.34
N LYS A 4 -12.81 -38.39 -28.68
CA LYS A 4 -12.02 -39.44 -27.96
C LYS A 4 -11.38 -38.98 -26.67
N ILE A 5 -12.03 -39.47 -25.64
CA ILE A 5 -11.65 -39.65 -24.23
C ILE A 5 -10.36 -40.49 -24.18
N PHE A 6 -9.37 -40.05 -23.40
CA PHE A 6 -8.34 -40.91 -22.85
C PHE A 6 -8.39 -40.87 -21.32
N ILE A 7 -8.95 -41.93 -20.79
CA ILE A 7 -8.84 -42.34 -19.39
C ILE A 7 -7.50 -43.07 -19.28
N SER A 8 -6.63 -42.66 -18.39
CA SER A 8 -5.50 -43.46 -17.94
C SER A 8 -5.50 -43.55 -16.43
N THR A 9 -6.02 -44.64 -15.97
CA THR A 9 -5.87 -45.24 -14.63
C THR A 9 -4.45 -45.71 -14.43
N CYS A 10 -3.80 -45.36 -13.35
CA CYS A 10 -2.71 -46.14 -12.79
C CYS A 10 -2.81 -46.15 -11.26
N LEU A 11 -2.89 -47.38 -10.84
CA LEU A 11 -3.23 -47.95 -9.55
C LEU A 11 -1.93 -48.17 -8.74
N SER A 12 -2.06 -47.98 -7.44
CA SER A 12 -1.34 -48.66 -6.34
C SER A 12 0.17 -48.54 -6.17
N PHE A 13 0.59 -48.13 -4.96
CA PHE A 13 1.27 -49.04 -4.05
C PHE A 13 1.33 -48.50 -2.61
N PHE A 14 0.85 -49.29 -1.70
CA PHE A 14 1.00 -49.29 -0.24
C PHE A 14 2.47 -49.48 0.16
N ILE A 15 2.98 -48.76 1.14
CA ILE A 15 3.88 -49.32 2.13
C ILE A 15 3.62 -48.66 3.50
N ILE A 16 3.22 -49.50 4.44
CA ILE A 16 3.14 -49.34 5.87
C ILE A 16 4.56 -49.41 6.46
N GLY A 17 4.90 -48.52 7.34
CA GLY A 17 6.13 -48.59 8.13
C GLY A 17 5.91 -47.92 9.49
N CYS A 18 5.44 -48.69 10.48
CA CYS A 18 5.50 -48.38 11.92
C CYS A 18 6.94 -48.65 12.41
N ALA A 19 7.49 -47.69 13.16
CA ALA A 19 8.47 -48.01 14.20
C ALA A 19 8.37 -46.98 15.32
N SER A 20 7.85 -47.45 16.42
CA SER A 20 7.94 -46.81 17.75
C SER A 20 9.36 -46.98 18.30
N SER A 21 9.88 -45.99 19.00
CA SER A 21 10.78 -46.24 20.14
C SER A 21 10.69 -45.04 21.11
N SER A 22 10.43 -45.48 22.30
CA SER A 22 10.18 -44.72 23.52
C SER A 22 11.50 -44.30 24.20
N ILE A 23 11.39 -43.25 25.01
CA ILE A 23 11.98 -43.05 26.34
C ILE A 23 13.48 -42.68 26.37
N GLU A 24 13.86 -41.53 26.91
CA GLU A 24 14.38 -41.47 28.28
C GLU A 24 14.47 -40.02 28.78
N ASN A 25 13.99 -39.91 29.98
CA ASN A 25 13.96 -38.72 30.83
C ASN A 25 15.30 -38.61 31.56
N GLN A 26 16.00 -37.49 31.48
CA GLN A 26 16.98 -37.14 32.51
C GLN A 26 17.02 -35.63 32.79
N SER A 27 16.82 -35.35 34.06
CA SER A 27 16.76 -34.12 34.77
C SER A 27 18.13 -33.42 34.94
N ILE A 28 18.09 -32.13 34.79
CA ILE A 28 18.73 -30.97 35.46
C ILE A 28 20.05 -31.22 36.23
N PRO A 29 21.07 -30.31 36.17
CA PRO A 29 20.99 -29.10 37.00
C PRO A 29 21.53 -27.81 36.37
N GLN A 30 21.04 -26.73 36.94
CA GLN A 30 21.35 -25.32 36.75
C GLN A 30 22.85 -25.00 36.82
N THR A 31 23.27 -24.03 36.02
CA THR A 31 24.27 -23.04 36.48
C THR A 31 23.97 -21.71 35.83
N VAL A 32 23.64 -20.76 36.65
CA VAL A 32 23.50 -19.34 36.40
C VAL A 32 24.86 -18.78 36.05
N GLU A 33 25.00 -18.14 34.89
CA GLU A 33 26.03 -17.12 34.78
C GLU A 33 25.49 -15.95 33.95
N SER A 34 25.30 -14.89 34.73
CA SER A 34 24.93 -13.55 34.32
C SER A 34 26.07 -12.95 33.51
N SER A 35 25.81 -12.66 32.23
CA SER A 35 26.57 -11.64 31.53
C SER A 35 25.58 -10.65 30.90
N LEU A 36 25.44 -9.55 31.62
CA LEU A 36 24.81 -8.32 31.15
C LEU A 36 25.61 -7.80 29.95
N VAL A 37 25.13 -8.04 28.77
CA VAL A 37 25.50 -7.26 27.60
C VAL A 37 24.49 -6.10 27.55
N PRO A 38 24.90 -4.85 27.59
CA PRO A 38 23.99 -3.75 27.37
C PRO A 38 23.61 -3.78 25.90
N GLU A 39 22.40 -4.19 25.62
CA GLU A 39 21.76 -4.03 24.33
C GLU A 39 21.62 -2.52 24.10
N ASN A 40 22.47 -2.02 23.23
CA ASN A 40 22.45 -0.63 22.80
C ASN A 40 21.23 -0.45 21.90
N ASP A 41 20.08 -0.17 22.51
CA ASP A 41 18.83 0.19 21.86
C ASP A 41 18.96 1.58 21.21
N ASN A 42 19.79 1.64 20.16
CA ASN A 42 19.68 2.68 19.15
C ASN A 42 18.77 2.16 18.01
N ASN A 43 17.66 1.54 18.37
CA ASN A 43 16.56 1.35 17.43
C ASN A 43 15.75 2.65 17.40
N ALA A 44 16.25 3.64 16.67
CA ALA A 44 15.40 4.67 16.14
C ALA A 44 14.41 3.93 15.25
N THR A 45 13.24 3.63 15.79
CA THR A 45 12.10 3.15 15.03
C THR A 45 11.85 4.19 13.95
N VAL A 46 12.31 3.88 12.73
CA VAL A 46 11.80 4.54 11.53
C VAL A 46 10.31 4.17 11.55
N GLU A 47 9.49 5.09 12.02
CA GLU A 47 8.04 4.95 11.92
C GLU A 47 7.76 4.74 10.43
N GLU A 48 7.47 3.50 10.06
CA GLU A 48 7.06 3.17 8.70
C GLU A 48 5.78 3.96 8.43
N VAL A 49 5.91 5.07 7.73
CA VAL A 49 4.80 5.96 7.43
C VAL A 49 3.79 5.18 6.63
N ARG A 50 2.67 4.83 7.26
CA ARG A 50 1.59 4.11 6.60
C ARG A 50 0.97 5.02 5.54
N ILE A 51 0.66 4.45 4.40
CA ILE A 51 -0.05 5.18 3.34
C ILE A 51 -1.50 5.51 3.74
N GLN A 52 -2.07 4.72 4.66
CA GLN A 52 -3.46 4.80 5.11
C GLN A 52 -3.63 5.72 6.31
N GLU A 53 -4.82 6.36 6.41
CA GLU A 53 -5.21 7.29 7.48
C GLU A 53 -4.31 8.55 7.60
N VAL A 54 -3.57 8.87 6.55
CA VAL A 54 -2.74 10.07 6.44
C VAL A 54 -3.42 11.05 5.47
N TYR A 55 -3.37 12.33 5.82
CA TYR A 55 -3.76 13.40 4.91
C TYR A 55 -2.60 13.67 3.96
N TRP A 56 -2.75 13.26 2.71
CA TRP A 56 -1.77 13.41 1.65
C TRP A 56 -2.09 14.63 0.80
N LYS A 57 -1.43 15.74 1.07
CA LYS A 57 -1.57 16.99 0.31
C LYS A 57 -0.83 16.87 -1.01
N LEU A 58 -1.50 17.19 -2.11
CA LEU A 58 -0.92 17.13 -3.45
C LEU A 58 0.08 18.27 -3.67
N ILE A 59 1.32 17.93 -4.01
CA ILE A 59 2.40 18.89 -4.28
C ILE A 59 2.89 18.85 -5.74
N GLY A 60 2.56 17.78 -6.48
CA GLY A 60 2.96 17.67 -7.90
C GLY A 60 2.10 16.70 -8.68
N VAL A 61 1.83 17.00 -9.95
CA VAL A 61 1.10 16.17 -10.92
C VAL A 61 1.80 16.20 -12.26
N MET A 62 2.08 15.00 -12.83
CA MET A 62 2.69 14.84 -14.16
C MET A 62 3.97 15.67 -14.35
N GLY A 63 4.81 15.70 -13.31
CA GLY A 63 6.08 16.46 -13.30
C GLY A 63 5.96 17.97 -13.13
N LYS A 64 4.75 18.49 -12.88
CA LYS A 64 4.49 19.91 -12.60
C LYS A 64 4.19 20.10 -11.13
N ALA A 65 4.84 21.08 -10.48
CA ALA A 65 4.50 21.47 -9.13
C ALA A 65 3.09 22.09 -9.08
N VAL A 66 2.36 21.76 -8.02
CA VAL A 66 1.07 22.41 -7.75
C VAL A 66 1.33 23.80 -7.19
N VAL A 67 0.73 24.80 -7.82
CA VAL A 67 0.80 26.18 -7.34
C VAL A 67 -0.32 26.40 -6.32
N GLU A 68 0.06 26.72 -5.09
CA GLU A 68 -0.90 27.07 -4.04
C GLU A 68 -1.37 28.51 -4.19
N ASN A 69 -2.66 28.71 -4.12
CA ASN A 69 -3.25 30.03 -4.02
C ASN A 69 -3.80 30.25 -2.60
N VAL A 70 -3.48 31.38 -2.01
CA VAL A 70 -3.77 31.72 -0.59
C VAL A 70 -5.26 31.58 -0.20
N ASN A 71 -6.17 31.62 -1.16
CA ASN A 71 -7.62 31.56 -0.93
C ASN A 71 -8.29 30.31 -1.49
N GLU A 72 -7.52 29.33 -1.95
CA GLU A 72 -8.04 28.10 -2.52
C GLU A 72 -7.76 26.90 -1.59
N ARG A 73 -8.71 25.99 -1.53
CA ARG A 73 -8.54 24.71 -0.81
C ARG A 73 -7.53 23.87 -1.58
N GLU A 74 -6.56 23.33 -0.87
CA GLU A 74 -5.55 22.42 -1.41
C GLU A 74 -6.17 21.09 -1.87
N ALA A 75 -5.59 20.50 -2.92
CA ALA A 75 -5.95 19.16 -3.35
C ALA A 75 -5.28 18.13 -2.44
N TYR A 76 -6.01 17.05 -2.10
CA TYR A 76 -5.51 16.00 -1.21
C TYR A 76 -6.23 14.68 -1.43
N ILE A 77 -5.63 13.60 -0.89
CA ILE A 77 -6.26 12.28 -0.72
C ILE A 77 -6.07 11.76 0.70
N ILE A 78 -7.02 10.94 1.12
CA ILE A 78 -6.95 10.10 2.33
C ILE A 78 -7.37 8.69 1.92
N LEU A 79 -6.55 7.70 2.24
CA LEU A 79 -6.86 6.30 2.06
C LEU A 79 -7.39 5.75 3.38
N LYS A 80 -8.70 5.60 3.47
CA LYS A 80 -9.37 5.14 4.68
C LYS A 80 -9.23 3.63 4.84
N LEU A 81 -8.88 3.16 6.04
CA LEU A 81 -8.85 1.73 6.39
C LEU A 81 -10.23 1.11 6.29
N GLU A 82 -11.25 1.86 6.72
CA GLU A 82 -12.63 1.41 6.64
C GLU A 82 -13.07 1.30 5.18
N ASP A 83 -13.48 0.11 4.77
CA ASP A 83 -13.97 -0.23 3.43
C ASP A 83 -12.98 0.08 2.30
N ASN A 84 -11.69 0.29 2.58
CA ASN A 84 -10.69 0.67 1.60
C ASN A 84 -11.14 1.85 0.72
N ARG A 85 -11.71 2.87 1.35
CA ARG A 85 -12.23 4.05 0.66
C ARG A 85 -11.13 5.07 0.36
N LEU A 86 -11.18 5.58 -0.86
CA LEU A 86 -10.50 6.80 -1.26
C LEU A 86 -11.42 7.99 -1.00
N GLN A 87 -10.95 8.98 -0.26
CA GLN A 87 -11.60 10.27 -0.06
C GLN A 87 -10.62 11.39 -0.37
N GLY A 88 -11.12 12.54 -0.81
CA GLY A 88 -10.25 13.66 -1.06
C GLY A 88 -10.95 14.86 -1.69
N PHE A 89 -10.11 15.75 -2.19
CA PHE A 89 -10.49 16.93 -2.94
C PHE A 89 -9.50 17.12 -4.09
N ALA A 90 -9.99 17.28 -5.28
CA ALA A 90 -9.15 17.32 -6.47
C ALA A 90 -8.76 18.75 -6.92
N GLY A 91 -8.90 19.72 -6.04
CA GLY A 91 -8.63 21.13 -6.31
C GLY A 91 -9.84 21.92 -6.79
N CYS A 92 -10.92 21.22 -7.19
CA CYS A 92 -12.20 21.81 -7.56
C CYS A 92 -13.34 21.02 -6.93
N ASN A 93 -13.34 19.71 -7.10
CA ASN A 93 -14.42 18.82 -6.72
C ASN A 93 -14.01 17.85 -5.61
N LEU A 94 -15.00 17.40 -4.84
CA LEU A 94 -14.81 16.31 -3.88
C LEU A 94 -14.49 15.03 -4.66
N LEU A 95 -13.50 14.30 -4.17
CA LEU A 95 -13.01 13.06 -4.73
C LEU A 95 -13.48 11.88 -3.87
N MET A 96 -13.94 10.82 -4.52
CA MET A 96 -14.33 9.58 -3.88
C MET A 96 -13.98 8.38 -4.76
N GLY A 97 -13.79 7.22 -4.14
CA GLY A 97 -13.47 5.97 -4.81
C GLY A 97 -13.14 4.87 -3.83
N SER A 98 -12.52 3.83 -4.34
CA SER A 98 -11.97 2.73 -3.56
C SER A 98 -10.52 2.47 -3.99
N TYR A 99 -9.77 1.78 -3.16
CA TYR A 99 -8.42 1.37 -3.49
C TYR A 99 -8.15 -0.05 -3.02
N ALA A 100 -7.09 -0.66 -3.55
CA ALA A 100 -6.52 -1.90 -3.03
C ALA A 100 -5.00 -1.74 -2.90
N LEU A 101 -4.45 -2.32 -1.84
CA LEU A 101 -3.00 -2.44 -1.63
C LEU A 101 -2.60 -3.90 -1.74
N GLU A 102 -1.48 -4.17 -2.42
CA GLU A 102 -0.89 -5.49 -2.54
C GLU A 102 0.57 -5.47 -2.11
N LYS A 103 1.17 -6.64 -1.93
CA LYS A 103 2.59 -6.76 -1.58
C LYS A 103 3.48 -6.06 -2.60
N GLY A 104 4.60 -5.48 -2.12
CA GLY A 104 5.56 -4.79 -2.99
C GLY A 104 5.12 -3.39 -3.39
N ASN A 105 4.41 -2.70 -2.50
CA ASN A 105 3.95 -1.32 -2.69
C ASN A 105 3.07 -1.13 -3.93
N LYS A 106 2.30 -2.17 -4.28
CA LYS A 106 1.30 -2.08 -5.34
C LYS A 106 0.05 -1.41 -4.83
N ILE A 107 -0.53 -0.56 -5.65
CA ILE A 107 -1.79 0.13 -5.39
C ILE A 107 -2.64 0.15 -6.66
N ALA A 108 -3.94 0.02 -6.49
CA ALA A 108 -4.90 0.23 -7.56
C ALA A 108 -6.07 1.04 -7.03
N PHE A 109 -6.55 1.97 -7.82
CA PHE A 109 -7.73 2.77 -7.50
C PHE A 109 -8.91 2.34 -8.38
N PHE A 110 -10.10 2.31 -7.78
CA PHE A 110 -11.32 1.84 -8.45
C PHE A 110 -12.46 2.82 -8.25
N LYS A 111 -13.34 2.91 -9.26
CA LYS A 111 -14.55 3.75 -9.19
C LYS A 111 -14.25 5.18 -8.75
N VAL A 112 -13.10 5.70 -9.19
CA VAL A 112 -12.72 7.07 -8.89
C VAL A 112 -13.69 8.02 -9.58
N ALA A 113 -14.33 8.87 -8.79
CA ALA A 113 -15.30 9.87 -9.26
C ALA A 113 -15.11 11.17 -8.50
N SER A 114 -15.54 12.27 -9.11
CA SER A 114 -15.62 13.57 -8.44
C SER A 114 -16.99 14.18 -8.62
N THR A 115 -17.34 15.15 -7.77
CA THR A 115 -18.51 15.99 -7.97
C THR A 115 -18.34 16.85 -9.22
N MET A 116 -19.43 17.42 -9.76
CA MET A 116 -19.39 18.14 -11.04
C MET A 116 -19.71 19.63 -10.81
N MET A 117 -18.81 20.33 -10.12
CA MET A 117 -18.89 21.79 -10.01
C MET A 117 -18.02 22.43 -11.10
N ALA A 118 -18.51 23.50 -11.70
CA ALA A 118 -17.72 24.28 -12.64
C ALA A 118 -16.74 25.18 -11.89
N CYS A 119 -15.44 25.06 -12.21
CA CYS A 119 -14.40 25.91 -11.65
C CYS A 119 -13.25 26.10 -12.64
N PRO A 120 -12.44 27.14 -12.46
CA PRO A 120 -11.34 27.47 -13.40
C PRO A 120 -10.27 26.37 -13.53
N ARG A 121 -10.13 25.50 -12.53
CA ARG A 121 -9.06 24.46 -12.46
C ARG A 121 -9.51 23.06 -12.84
N LEU A 122 -10.56 22.91 -13.64
CA LEU A 122 -11.02 21.60 -14.12
C LEU A 122 -9.96 20.80 -14.88
N ASN A 123 -9.03 21.46 -15.56
CA ASN A 123 -7.93 20.77 -16.26
C ASN A 123 -6.94 20.12 -15.28
N ASP A 124 -6.65 20.79 -14.15
CA ASP A 124 -5.76 20.24 -13.11
C ASP A 124 -6.43 19.05 -12.42
N GLU A 125 -7.72 19.16 -12.12
CA GLU A 125 -8.51 18.05 -11.60
C GLU A 125 -8.52 16.85 -12.55
N SER A 126 -8.76 17.08 -13.84
CA SER A 126 -8.78 16.03 -14.85
C SER A 126 -7.43 15.30 -14.93
N ALA A 127 -6.32 16.03 -14.83
CA ALA A 127 -4.97 15.46 -14.78
C ALA A 127 -4.78 14.60 -13.52
N PHE A 128 -5.26 15.08 -12.37
CA PHE A 128 -5.17 14.36 -11.11
C PHE A 128 -6.02 13.07 -11.11
N LEU A 129 -7.26 13.12 -11.58
CA LEU A 129 -8.12 11.94 -11.73
C LEU A 129 -7.48 10.90 -12.67
N LYS A 130 -6.86 11.35 -13.74
CA LYS A 130 -6.13 10.47 -14.66
C LYS A 130 -4.98 9.74 -13.95
N VAL A 131 -4.20 10.45 -13.14
CA VAL A 131 -3.11 9.86 -12.36
C VAL A 131 -3.62 8.75 -11.43
N LEU A 132 -4.71 8.99 -10.70
CA LEU A 132 -5.28 7.97 -9.81
C LEU A 132 -5.73 6.72 -10.58
N ASN A 133 -6.28 6.87 -11.78
CA ASN A 133 -6.69 5.74 -12.61
C ASN A 133 -5.51 4.99 -13.25
N GLU A 134 -4.35 5.61 -13.39
CA GLU A 134 -3.18 5.03 -14.04
C GLU A 134 -2.13 4.48 -13.08
N ALA A 135 -2.10 4.94 -11.84
CA ALA A 135 -1.12 4.51 -10.84
C ALA A 135 -1.27 3.02 -10.50
N ASP A 136 -0.16 2.30 -10.47
CA ASP A 136 -0.10 0.87 -10.14
C ASP A 136 0.86 0.53 -9.01
N ASN A 137 1.65 1.51 -8.57
CA ASN A 137 2.55 1.36 -7.42
C ASN A 137 2.84 2.71 -6.75
N TYR A 138 3.38 2.65 -5.53
CA TYR A 138 3.72 3.84 -4.76
C TYR A 138 5.06 3.68 -4.02
N ILE A 139 5.65 4.80 -3.67
CA ILE A 139 6.83 4.89 -2.80
C ILE A 139 6.55 5.97 -1.76
N ILE A 140 6.88 5.69 -0.49
CA ILE A 140 6.89 6.71 0.56
C ILE A 140 8.34 6.90 1.00
N LYS A 141 8.81 8.13 0.93
CA LYS A 141 10.15 8.49 1.38
C LYS A 141 10.13 9.88 2.02
N GLU A 142 10.67 9.98 3.23
CA GLU A 142 10.80 11.27 3.95
C GLU A 142 9.48 12.06 4.06
N GLY A 143 8.36 11.36 4.30
CA GLY A 143 7.03 11.98 4.37
C GLY A 143 6.40 12.36 3.03
N VAL A 144 7.04 11.98 1.92
CA VAL A 144 6.51 12.21 0.57
C VAL A 144 6.00 10.90 -0.01
N LEU A 145 4.72 10.85 -0.37
CA LEU A 145 4.09 9.77 -1.13
C LEU A 145 4.22 10.09 -2.62
N MET A 146 4.75 9.16 -3.38
CA MET A 146 4.84 9.23 -4.84
C MET A 146 4.04 8.08 -5.46
N LEU A 147 3.12 8.41 -6.35
CA LEU A 147 2.39 7.43 -7.18
C LEU A 147 3.07 7.26 -8.52
N HIS A 148 3.21 6.01 -8.95
CA HIS A 148 3.90 5.65 -10.19
C HIS A 148 3.06 4.73 -11.07
N LYS A 149 3.45 4.63 -12.34
CA LYS A 149 3.02 3.59 -13.27
C LYS A 149 4.25 2.80 -13.73
N GLY A 150 4.34 1.54 -13.31
CA GLY A 150 5.52 0.72 -13.56
C GLY A 150 6.80 1.37 -12.99
N THR A 151 7.81 1.52 -13.83
CA THR A 151 9.11 2.13 -13.48
C THR A 151 9.24 3.59 -13.96
N MET A 152 8.13 4.22 -14.35
CA MET A 152 8.15 5.60 -14.86
C MET A 152 8.39 6.61 -13.74
N ALA A 153 8.69 7.85 -14.12
CA ALA A 153 8.74 8.97 -13.19
C ALA A 153 7.42 9.12 -12.43
N PRO A 154 7.43 9.74 -11.22
CA PRO A 154 6.21 9.93 -10.45
C PRO A 154 5.10 10.61 -11.26
N LEU A 155 3.92 10.01 -11.26
CA LEU A 155 2.71 10.59 -11.84
C LEU A 155 2.14 11.68 -10.93
N ALA A 156 2.18 11.46 -9.60
CA ALA A 156 1.84 12.47 -8.60
C ALA A 156 2.74 12.34 -7.37
N SER A 157 2.93 13.45 -6.68
CA SER A 157 3.65 13.54 -5.43
C SER A 157 2.81 14.26 -4.38
N PHE A 158 2.86 13.78 -3.15
CA PHE A 158 2.08 14.30 -2.02
C PHE A 158 2.98 14.43 -0.80
N GLU A 159 2.73 15.43 0.03
CA GLU A 159 3.34 15.54 1.36
C GLU A 159 2.37 15.08 2.45
N ALA A 160 2.89 14.41 3.47
CA ALA A 160 2.11 14.03 4.64
C ALA A 160 1.82 15.26 5.50
N VAL A 161 0.55 15.52 5.82
CA VAL A 161 0.15 16.54 6.78
C VAL A 161 -0.42 15.86 8.01
N TYR A 162 0.25 16.04 9.14
CA TYR A 162 -0.20 15.53 10.44
C TYR A 162 -0.96 16.64 11.15
N MET A 163 -2.26 16.46 11.34
CA MET A 163 -3.06 17.35 12.16
C MET A 163 -2.78 17.03 13.63
N HIS A 164 -2.26 18.00 14.35
CA HIS A 164 -2.01 17.94 15.80
C HIS A 164 -3.24 18.39 16.56
#